data_5d6c4b9fa059858a7560c4f7241c599f
#
_entry.id   5d6c4b9fa059858a7560c4f7241c599f
#
_cell.length_a   1.000
_cell.length_b   1.000
_cell.length_c   1.000
_cell.angle_alpha   90.00
_cell.angle_beta   90.00
_cell.angle_gamma   90.00
#
_symmetry.space_group_name_H-M   'P 1'
#
loop_
_entity.id
_entity.type
_entity.pdbx_description
1 polymer ?
#
loop_
_entity_poly.entity_id
_entity_poly.type
_entity_poly.pdbx_seq_one_letter_code
_entity_poly.pdbx_strand_id
1 'polypeptide(L)'
;MLSILIPVYNINCVSLVWKLYEMALLTEFPFEILLADDASCRKVREENRVLNRLDGCRVLELETNHGPAFIRNYLGEQARYPYLLFLDTDTSPVGEDFLSLY
;
A
#
# COMPACT_ATOMS: atom_id res chain seq x y z
N MET A 1 -1.43 -6.42 13.84
CA MET A 1 -0.08 -5.88 13.75
C MET A 1 0.54 -6.19 12.40
N LEU A 2 -0.12 -5.71 11.37
CA LEU A 2 0.21 -6.02 9.98
C LEU A 2 0.53 -4.74 9.21
N SER A 3 1.66 -4.73 8.49
CA SER A 3 1.99 -3.68 7.54
C SER A 3 1.73 -4.21 6.13
N ILE A 4 0.80 -3.58 5.43
CA ILE A 4 0.49 -3.90 4.04
C ILE A 4 1.31 -2.95 3.17
N LEU A 5 2.20 -3.52 2.35
CA LEU A 5 3.20 -2.75 1.61
C LEU A 5 2.92 -2.87 0.11
N ILE A 6 2.73 -1.73 -0.54
CA ILE A 6 2.32 -1.68 -1.95
C ILE A 6 3.28 -0.82 -2.75
N PRO A 7 4.10 -1.42 -3.64
CA PRO A 7 4.88 -0.63 -4.59
C PRO A 7 3.97 -0.09 -5.70
N VAL A 8 4.16 1.18 -6.05
CA VAL A 8 3.32 1.87 -7.02
C VAL A 8 4.17 2.49 -8.12
N TYR A 9 3.82 2.25 -9.38
CA TYR A 9 4.42 2.96 -10.50
C TYR A 9 3.38 3.18 -11.59
N ASN A 10 3.03 4.43 -11.82
CA ASN A 10 2.10 4.89 -12.86
C ASN A 10 0.74 4.17 -12.87
N ILE A 11 0.22 3.86 -11.67
CA ILE A 11 -1.09 3.25 -11.56
C ILE A 11 -1.90 3.90 -10.44
N ASN A 12 -3.18 4.15 -10.72
CA ASN A 12 -4.10 4.63 -9.70
C ASN A 12 -4.52 3.44 -8.84
N CYS A 13 -4.18 3.48 -7.56
CA CYS A 13 -4.46 2.39 -6.63
C CYS A 13 -5.54 2.73 -5.59
N VAL A 14 -6.31 3.77 -5.83
CA VAL A 14 -7.34 4.21 -4.88
C VAL A 14 -8.36 3.10 -4.61
N SER A 15 -8.90 2.49 -5.66
CA SER A 15 -9.88 1.41 -5.50
C SER A 15 -9.33 0.21 -4.76
N LEU A 16 -8.09 -0.20 -5.08
CA LEU A 16 -7.45 -1.32 -4.41
C LEU A 16 -7.28 -1.04 -2.92
N VAL A 17 -6.76 0.13 -2.59
CA VAL A 17 -6.51 0.49 -1.19
C VAL A 17 -7.80 0.62 -0.40
N TRP A 18 -8.87 1.18 -0.99
CA TRP A 18 -10.15 1.24 -0.31
C TRP A 18 -10.68 -0.14 0.06
N LYS A 19 -10.58 -1.11 -0.87
CA LYS A 19 -10.97 -2.48 -0.58
C LYS A 19 -10.15 -3.10 0.53
N LEU A 20 -8.83 -2.92 0.47
CA LEU A 20 -7.94 -3.42 1.52
C LEU A 20 -8.25 -2.79 2.87
N TYR A 21 -8.52 -1.49 2.88
CA TYR A 21 -8.83 -0.75 4.09
C TYR A 21 -10.10 -1.28 4.74
N GLU A 22 -11.16 -1.48 3.95
CA GLU A 22 -12.41 -2.03 4.45
C GLU A 22 -12.22 -3.44 5.02
N MET A 23 -11.46 -4.28 4.32
CA MET A 23 -11.17 -5.64 4.79
C MET A 23 -10.34 -5.62 6.07
N ALA A 24 -9.36 -4.73 6.17
CA ALA A 24 -8.51 -4.62 7.34
C ALA A 24 -9.28 -4.15 8.58
N LEU A 25 -10.25 -3.26 8.39
CA LEU A 25 -11.10 -2.81 9.50
C LEU A 25 -11.91 -3.94 10.12
N LEU A 26 -12.21 -4.98 9.37
CA LEU A 26 -12.96 -6.14 9.87
C LEU A 26 -12.11 -7.08 10.72
N THR A 27 -10.79 -6.95 10.68
CA THR A 27 -9.89 -7.90 11.34
C THR A 27 -9.65 -7.65 12.83
N GLU A 28 -10.01 -6.47 13.34
CA GLU A 28 -9.88 -6.10 14.76
C GLU A 28 -8.43 -6.03 15.29
N PHE A 29 -7.41 -6.16 14.44
CA PHE A 29 -6.02 -5.98 14.87
C PHE A 29 -5.40 -4.73 14.22
N PRO A 30 -4.37 -4.15 14.85
CA PRO A 30 -3.72 -2.97 14.29
C PRO A 30 -3.09 -3.24 12.92
N PHE A 31 -3.25 -2.30 12.00
CA PHE A 31 -2.67 -2.42 10.66
C PHE A 31 -2.25 -1.05 10.15
N GLU A 32 -1.40 -1.07 9.13
CA GLU A 32 -1.09 0.13 8.35
C GLU A 32 -0.98 -0.27 6.88
N ILE A 33 -1.22 0.69 6.00
CA ILE A 33 -1.05 0.51 4.56
C ILE A 33 -0.02 1.54 4.09
N LEU A 34 1.10 1.06 3.59
CA LEU A 34 2.17 1.91 3.06
C LEU A 34 2.28 1.72 1.56
N LEU A 35 2.20 2.81 0.83
CA LEU A 35 2.40 2.82 -0.61
C LEU A 35 3.70 3.57 -0.90
N ALA A 36 4.58 2.99 -1.69
CA ALA A 36 5.79 3.67 -2.16
C ALA A 36 5.65 3.93 -3.65
N ASP A 37 5.55 5.19 -4.00
CA ASP A 37 5.43 5.64 -5.38
C ASP A 37 6.83 5.82 -5.96
N ASP A 38 7.17 5.02 -6.97
CA ASP A 38 8.49 4.98 -7.58
C ASP A 38 8.60 5.99 -8.72
N ALA A 39 8.33 7.25 -8.43
CA ALA A 39 8.38 8.37 -9.37
C ALA A 39 7.37 8.24 -10.51
N SER A 40 6.12 7.99 -10.17
CA SER A 40 5.01 7.99 -11.13
C SER A 40 4.82 9.37 -11.75
N CYS A 41 4.10 9.43 -12.86
CA CYS A 41 3.77 10.71 -13.47
C CYS A 41 2.92 11.54 -12.50
N ARG A 42 2.92 12.86 -12.74
CA ARG A 42 2.28 13.81 -11.83
C ARG A 42 0.79 13.52 -11.61
N LYS A 43 0.08 13.16 -12.68
CA LYS A 43 -1.36 12.89 -12.59
C LYS A 43 -1.64 11.74 -11.62
N VAL A 44 -0.91 10.64 -11.76
CA VAL A 44 -1.09 9.47 -10.90
C VAL A 44 -0.74 9.77 -9.45
N ARG A 45 0.35 10.51 -9.22
CA ARG A 45 0.72 10.90 -7.85
C ARG A 45 -0.35 11.74 -7.19
N GLU A 46 -0.92 12.69 -7.91
CA GLU A 46 -1.99 13.54 -7.38
C GLU A 46 -3.24 12.73 -7.06
N GLU A 47 -3.59 11.77 -7.92
CA GLU A 47 -4.75 10.90 -7.69
C GLU A 47 -4.58 10.04 -6.44
N ASN A 48 -3.40 9.46 -6.25
CA ASN A 48 -3.16 8.58 -5.12
C ASN A 48 -2.98 9.32 -3.78
N ARG A 49 -2.68 10.61 -3.81
CA ARG A 49 -2.48 11.39 -2.58
C ARG A 49 -3.70 11.44 -1.68
N VAL A 50 -4.90 11.25 -2.22
CA VAL A 50 -6.11 11.23 -1.41
C VAL A 50 -6.07 10.12 -0.36
N LEU A 51 -5.28 9.07 -0.59
CA LEU A 51 -5.16 7.95 0.32
C LEU A 51 -4.49 8.34 1.65
N ASN A 52 -3.73 9.44 1.67
CA ASN A 52 -3.15 9.94 2.93
C ASN A 52 -4.19 10.40 3.93
N ARG A 53 -5.43 10.58 3.49
CA ARG A 53 -6.54 10.95 4.38
C ARG A 53 -7.08 9.77 5.18
N LEU A 54 -6.77 8.56 4.75
CA LEU A 54 -7.20 7.37 5.49
C LEU A 54 -6.27 7.16 6.69
N ASP A 55 -6.87 6.96 7.85
CA ASP A 55 -6.12 6.70 9.07
C ASP A 55 -5.34 5.39 8.95
N GLY A 56 -4.03 5.44 9.17
CA GLY A 56 -3.18 4.27 9.02
C GLY A 56 -2.70 4.01 7.60
N CYS A 57 -2.99 4.91 6.65
CA CYS A 57 -2.54 4.79 5.28
C CYS A 57 -1.60 5.94 4.93
N ARG A 58 -0.44 5.63 4.35
CA ARG A 58 0.54 6.64 3.94
C ARG A 58 1.03 6.37 2.53
N VAL A 59 1.14 7.41 1.73
CA VAL A 59 1.74 7.36 0.40
C VAL A 59 3.10 8.04 0.47
N LEU A 60 4.15 7.28 0.19
CA LEU A 60 5.53 7.77 0.20
C LEU A 60 5.97 7.96 -1.25
N GLU A 61 6.24 9.20 -1.64
CA GLU A 61 6.59 9.55 -3.02
C GLU A 61 8.09 9.72 -3.16
N LEU A 62 8.70 8.91 -4.03
CA LEU A 62 10.12 9.04 -4.36
C LEU A 62 10.29 9.99 -5.56
N GLU A 63 11.38 10.72 -5.57
CA GLU A 63 11.66 11.69 -6.64
C GLU A 63 12.19 11.05 -7.92
N THR A 64 12.85 9.90 -7.79
CA THR A 64 13.42 9.19 -8.93
C THR A 64 13.03 7.73 -8.91
N ASN A 65 12.97 7.12 -10.10
CA ASN A 65 12.64 5.70 -10.22
C ASN A 65 13.82 4.84 -9.80
N HIS A 66 13.59 3.93 -8.87
CA HIS A 66 14.62 3.05 -8.30
C HIS A 66 14.43 1.58 -8.63
N GLY A 67 13.25 1.19 -9.11
CA GLY A 67 12.94 -0.18 -9.45
C GLY A 67 12.38 -1.02 -8.30
N PRO A 68 11.82 -2.20 -8.62
CA PRO A 68 11.05 -3.00 -7.65
C PRO A 68 11.85 -3.47 -6.44
N ALA A 69 13.09 -3.88 -6.62
CA ALA A 69 13.90 -4.39 -5.50
C ALA A 69 14.16 -3.31 -4.46
N PHE A 70 14.49 -2.10 -4.91
CA PHE A 70 14.70 -0.97 -4.02
C PHE A 70 13.42 -0.62 -3.26
N ILE A 71 12.30 -0.58 -3.98
CA ILE A 71 11.00 -0.20 -3.40
C ILE A 71 10.57 -1.18 -2.31
N ARG A 72 10.77 -2.48 -2.52
CA ARG A 72 10.45 -3.49 -1.51
C ARG A 72 11.26 -3.30 -0.24
N ASN A 73 12.57 -3.09 -0.39
CA ASN A 73 13.44 -2.85 0.76
C ASN A 73 13.06 -1.56 1.48
N TYR A 74 12.77 -0.51 0.72
CA TYR A 74 12.35 0.77 1.27
C TYR A 74 11.08 0.64 2.10
N LEU A 75 10.06 -0.04 1.55
CA LEU A 75 8.82 -0.27 2.28
C LEU A 75 9.02 -1.08 3.55
N GLY A 76 9.86 -2.12 3.48
CA GLY A 76 10.18 -2.91 4.66
C GLY A 76 10.82 -2.10 5.76
N GLU A 77 11.70 -1.16 5.40
CA GLU A 77 12.34 -0.27 6.36
C GLU A 77 11.37 0.72 7.00
N GLN A 78 10.35 1.12 6.27
CA GLN A 78 9.35 2.09 6.75
C GLN A 78 8.23 1.44 7.56
N ALA A 79 8.10 0.12 7.51
CA ALA A 79 7.00 -0.58 8.18
C ALA A 79 7.15 -0.53 9.70
N ARG A 80 6.02 -0.30 10.37
CA ARG A 80 5.96 -0.24 11.84
C ARG A 80 5.79 -1.59 12.50
N TYR A 81 5.13 -2.51 11.79
CA TYR A 81 4.72 -3.77 12.40
C TYR A 81 5.58 -4.92 11.92
N PRO A 82 5.70 -5.99 12.74
CA PRO A 82 6.59 -7.11 12.40
C PRO A 82 6.09 -8.01 11.27
N TYR A 83 4.78 -8.02 11.04
CA TYR A 83 4.21 -8.83 9.96
C TYR A 83 4.02 -7.98 8.72
N LEU A 84 4.62 -8.41 7.61
CA LEU A 84 4.64 -7.66 6.36
C LEU A 84 3.89 -8.43 5.28
N LEU A 85 2.99 -7.75 4.59
CA LEU A 85 2.29 -8.30 3.44
C LEU A 85 2.57 -7.41 2.23
N PHE A 86 3.28 -7.96 1.24
CA PHE A 86 3.56 -7.25 -0.01
C PHE A 86 2.48 -7.56 -1.04
N LEU A 87 1.91 -6.52 -1.63
CA LEU A 87 0.92 -6.67 -2.70
C LEU A 87 1.33 -5.86 -3.90
N ASP A 88 1.23 -6.46 -5.08
CA ASP A 88 1.41 -5.74 -6.33
C ASP A 88 0.12 -5.01 -6.69
N THR A 89 0.24 -3.87 -7.38
CA THR A 89 -0.91 -3.04 -7.71
C THR A 89 -1.87 -3.68 -8.70
N ASP A 90 -1.42 -4.68 -9.44
CA ASP A 90 -2.26 -5.43 -10.37
C ASP A 90 -2.94 -6.63 -9.71
N THR A 91 -2.67 -6.87 -8.41
CA THR A 91 -3.30 -7.94 -7.65
C THR A 91 -4.64 -7.48 -7.11
N SER A 92 -5.69 -8.27 -7.34
CA SER A 92 -7.00 -7.99 -6.76
C SER A 92 -7.26 -8.91 -5.59
N PRO A 93 -7.74 -8.38 -4.44
CA PRO A 93 -8.15 -9.25 -3.33
C PRO A 93 -9.30 -10.16 -3.77
N VAL A 94 -9.21 -11.43 -3.41
CA VAL A 94 -10.20 -12.43 -3.78
C VAL A 94 -11.07 -12.74 -2.55
N GLY A 95 -12.23 -12.11 -2.50
CA GLY A 95 -13.16 -12.32 -1.39
C GLY A 95 -12.86 -11.48 -0.16
N GLU A 96 -13.77 -11.49 0.79
CA GLU A 96 -13.69 -10.68 2.00
C GLU A 96 -12.73 -11.27 3.04
N ASP A 97 -12.42 -12.53 2.94
CA ASP A 97 -11.55 -13.23 3.88
C ASP A 97 -10.08 -13.24 3.45
N PHE A 98 -9.74 -12.45 2.42
CA PHE A 98 -8.36 -12.36 1.92
C PHE A 98 -7.35 -12.06 3.03
N LEU A 99 -7.62 -11.02 3.83
CA LEU A 99 -6.73 -10.63 4.93
C LEU A 99 -6.87 -11.53 6.15
N SER A 100 -7.96 -12.24 6.30
CA SER A 100 -8.13 -13.13 7.46
C SER A 100 -7.26 -14.38 7.37
N LEU A 101 -6.65 -14.63 6.22
CA LEU A 101 -5.67 -15.72 6.05
C LEU A 101 -4.30 -15.35 6.62
N TYR A 102 -4.09 -14.11 6.94
CA TYR A 102 -2.85 -13.60 7.50
C TYR A 102 -3.11 -13.12 8.94
#